data_6eb523d87cf6eedd82fe127d03fc1fcf
#
_entry.id   6eb523d87cf6eedd82fe127d03fc1fcf
#
_cell.length_a   1.000
_cell.length_b   1.000
_cell.length_c   1.000
_cell.angle_alpha   90.00
_cell.angle_beta   90.00
_cell.angle_gamma   90.00
#
_symmetry.space_group_name_H-M   'P 1'
#
loop_
_entity.id
_entity.type
_entity.pdbx_description
1 polymer ?
#
loop_
_entity_poly.entity_id
_entity_poly.type
_entity_poly.pdbx_seq_one_letter_code
_entity_poly.pdbx_strand_id
1 'polypeptide(L)'
;IQAILNARSIINIVKENYPYNVDFRPMRFCFLDNQKVAVGAFKEGRLGVLDSNNNIVDCYYDYPFNCGKVEGLYRGSVFQCDIKSNKKHDMFAISTYVSDVFEIFQVSDDGIHRIFVSPFRNEPKIWEKGGRFAIDYDNCIAGLMKMAVSDDLICFTYSSLSYTEAAAKDITSKEILCFNWKGEKVKKYILPFPISNFCVDE
;
A
#
# COMPACT_ATOMS: atom_id res chain seq x y z
N ILE A 1 -12.81 16.82 -11.54
CA ILE A 1 -12.09 16.97 -12.83
C ILE A 1 -10.68 17.50 -12.57
N GLN A 2 -10.49 18.54 -11.73
CA GLN A 2 -9.19 19.12 -11.39
C GLN A 2 -8.24 18.11 -10.71
N ALA A 3 -8.74 17.28 -9.81
CA ALA A 3 -7.96 16.25 -9.12
C ALA A 3 -7.44 15.14 -10.08
N ILE A 4 -8.21 14.80 -11.10
CA ILE A 4 -7.80 13.80 -12.11
C ILE A 4 -6.74 14.37 -13.06
N LEU A 5 -6.84 15.65 -13.41
CA LEU A 5 -5.84 16.34 -14.21
C LEU A 5 -4.51 16.47 -13.45
N ASN A 6 -4.56 16.76 -12.16
CA ASN A 6 -3.37 16.82 -11.31
C ASN A 6 -2.68 15.46 -11.17
N ALA A 7 -3.41 14.36 -11.04
CA ALA A 7 -2.83 13.02 -10.99
C ALA A 7 -2.10 12.64 -12.30
N ARG A 8 -2.67 13.01 -13.47
CA ARG A 8 -2.02 12.78 -14.77
C ARG A 8 -0.78 13.67 -14.97
N SER A 9 -0.81 14.92 -14.53
CA SER A 9 0.35 15.80 -14.60
C SER A 9 1.47 15.35 -13.66
N ILE A 10 1.15 14.85 -12.47
CA ILE A 10 2.15 14.26 -11.54
C ILE A 10 2.84 13.04 -12.16
N ILE A 11 2.09 12.14 -12.80
CA ILE A 11 2.67 10.97 -13.49
C ILE A 11 3.60 11.39 -14.62
N ASN A 12 3.27 12.45 -15.36
CA ASN A 12 4.12 12.98 -16.43
C ASN A 12 5.36 13.69 -15.88
N ILE A 13 5.23 14.50 -14.83
CA ILE A 13 6.36 15.18 -14.16
C ILE A 13 7.35 14.16 -13.61
N VAL A 14 6.88 13.09 -13.00
CA VAL A 14 7.74 11.99 -12.53
C VAL A 14 8.46 11.31 -13.71
N LYS A 15 7.83 11.16 -14.87
CA LYS A 15 8.47 10.60 -16.06
C LYS A 15 9.51 11.52 -16.70
N GLU A 16 9.29 12.82 -16.67
CA GLU A 16 10.19 13.80 -17.28
C GLU A 16 11.44 14.08 -16.46
N ASN A 17 11.33 14.03 -15.13
CA ASN A 17 12.43 14.40 -14.22
C ASN A 17 13.28 13.21 -13.74
N TYR A 18 12.85 11.97 -13.98
CA TYR A 18 13.59 10.79 -13.58
C TYR A 18 13.93 9.94 -14.80
N PRO A 19 15.15 9.98 -15.30
CA PRO A 19 15.59 9.08 -16.36
C PRO A 19 15.47 7.63 -15.90
N TYR A 20 15.10 6.74 -16.79
CA TYR A 20 14.74 5.33 -16.58
C TYR A 20 15.82 4.45 -15.88
N ASN A 21 16.88 5.04 -15.42
CA ASN A 21 18.03 4.37 -14.82
C ASN A 21 18.03 4.47 -13.29
N VAL A 22 16.88 4.64 -12.65
CA VAL A 22 16.81 4.98 -11.24
C VAL A 22 16.20 3.88 -10.41
N ASP A 23 16.83 3.59 -9.31
CA ASP A 23 16.39 2.79 -8.17
C ASP A 23 15.09 3.32 -7.51
N PHE A 24 14.19 3.88 -8.33
CA PHE A 24 12.96 4.54 -7.88
C PHE A 24 11.79 4.22 -8.81
N ARG A 25 10.76 3.60 -8.26
CA ARG A 25 9.50 3.34 -8.96
C ARG A 25 8.32 3.58 -8.03
N PRO A 26 7.80 4.81 -7.97
CA PRO A 26 6.61 5.09 -7.17
C PRO A 26 5.43 4.30 -7.74
N MET A 27 4.70 3.62 -6.89
CA MET A 27 3.52 2.85 -7.28
C MET A 27 2.23 3.51 -6.83
N ARG A 28 2.24 4.10 -5.65
CA ARG A 28 1.12 4.81 -5.02
C ARG A 28 1.66 5.94 -4.17
N PHE A 29 0.82 6.93 -3.91
CA PHE A 29 1.13 8.03 -2.99
C PHE A 29 -0.12 8.53 -2.29
N CYS A 30 0.04 9.14 -1.13
CA CYS A 30 -0.96 9.95 -0.47
C CYS A 30 -0.43 11.37 -0.23
N PHE A 31 -1.34 12.29 0.01
CA PHE A 31 -1.02 13.67 0.35
C PHE A 31 -1.08 13.82 1.87
N LEU A 32 -0.09 14.50 2.41
CA LEU A 32 -0.05 15.09 3.73
C LEU A 32 -0.06 16.61 3.54
N ASP A 33 -0.29 17.40 4.58
CA ASP A 33 -0.52 18.84 4.44
C ASP A 33 0.48 19.56 3.52
N ASN A 34 1.79 19.38 3.75
CA ASN A 34 2.85 20.04 2.99
C ASN A 34 3.75 19.06 2.20
N GLN A 35 3.45 17.78 2.25
CA GLN A 35 4.31 16.74 1.69
C GLN A 35 3.48 15.68 0.96
N LYS A 36 4.16 14.91 0.15
CA LYS A 36 3.62 13.71 -0.47
C LYS A 36 4.45 12.52 0.00
N VAL A 37 3.78 11.45 0.38
CA VAL A 37 4.45 10.18 0.68
C VAL A 37 4.13 9.21 -0.44
N ALA A 38 5.15 8.66 -1.02
CA ALA A 38 5.07 7.62 -2.03
C ALA A 38 5.54 6.27 -1.48
N VAL A 39 4.90 5.22 -1.94
CA VAL A 39 5.34 3.83 -1.73
C VAL A 39 5.75 3.22 -3.07
N GLY A 40 6.80 2.40 -3.05
CA GLY A 40 7.31 1.81 -4.30
C GLY A 40 8.62 1.07 -4.06
N ALA A 41 9.42 0.94 -5.13
CA ALA A 41 10.79 0.44 -5.05
C ALA A 41 11.74 1.62 -4.92
N PHE A 42 12.18 1.91 -3.71
CA PHE A 42 13.23 2.87 -3.42
C PHE A 42 14.50 2.13 -3.03
N LYS A 43 15.66 2.71 -3.35
CA LYS A 43 16.95 2.10 -3.01
C LYS A 43 17.14 2.00 -1.50
N GLU A 44 16.73 3.03 -0.77
CA GLU A 44 17.04 3.23 0.65
C GLU A 44 15.83 3.05 1.57
N GLY A 45 14.69 2.57 1.07
CA GLY A 45 13.52 2.38 1.91
C GLY A 45 12.25 1.98 1.17
N ARG A 46 11.18 1.83 1.93
CA ARG A 46 9.83 1.53 1.42
C ARG A 46 9.04 2.79 1.09
N LEU A 47 9.29 3.87 1.84
CA LEU A 47 8.62 5.16 1.71
C LEU A 47 9.57 6.19 1.16
N GLY A 48 9.12 6.97 0.20
CA GLY A 48 9.78 8.19 -0.24
C GLY A 48 8.94 9.42 0.11
N VAL A 49 9.55 10.41 0.74
CA VAL A 49 8.92 11.71 0.95
C VAL A 49 9.29 12.61 -0.21
N LEU A 50 8.29 13.29 -0.75
CA LEU A 50 8.44 14.18 -1.91
C LEU A 50 8.11 15.61 -1.50
N ASP A 51 8.95 16.54 -1.95
CA ASP A 51 8.68 17.97 -1.83
C ASP A 51 7.58 18.44 -2.80
N SER A 52 7.28 19.74 -2.81
CA SER A 52 6.32 20.36 -3.72
C SER A 52 6.71 20.23 -5.20
N ASN A 53 8.00 20.05 -5.50
CA ASN A 53 8.54 19.87 -6.84
C ASN A 53 8.62 18.39 -7.26
N ASN A 54 8.15 17.47 -6.41
CA ASN A 54 8.22 16.01 -6.57
C ASN A 54 9.64 15.43 -6.51
N ASN A 55 10.60 16.13 -5.93
CA ASN A 55 11.91 15.56 -5.63
C ASN A 55 11.79 14.68 -4.37
N ILE A 56 12.49 13.56 -4.35
CA ILE A 56 12.62 12.75 -3.15
C ILE A 56 13.55 13.49 -2.19
N VAL A 57 13.05 13.86 -1.05
CA VAL A 57 13.81 14.57 0.00
C VAL A 57 14.23 13.63 1.11
N ASP A 58 13.53 12.51 1.28
CA ASP A 58 13.88 11.50 2.28
C ASP A 58 13.30 10.13 1.93
N CYS A 59 13.88 9.07 2.51
CA CYS A 59 13.40 7.69 2.42
C CYS A 59 13.36 7.06 3.80
N TYR A 60 12.27 6.33 4.09
CA TYR A 60 12.03 5.74 5.38
C TYR A 60 11.72 4.25 5.28
N TYR A 61 12.11 3.53 6.32
CA TYR A 61 11.74 2.17 6.67
C TYR A 61 12.06 1.09 5.64
N ASP A 62 12.50 -0.03 6.16
CA ASP A 62 12.56 -1.29 5.44
C ASP A 62 11.17 -1.89 5.24
N TYR A 63 11.09 -2.83 4.31
CA TYR A 63 9.91 -3.62 4.07
C TYR A 63 9.56 -4.46 5.31
N PRO A 64 8.25 -4.73 5.55
CA PRO A 64 7.79 -5.36 6.79
C PRO A 64 8.24 -6.82 6.95
N PHE A 65 8.69 -7.46 5.88
CA PHE A 65 9.24 -8.81 5.92
C PHE A 65 10.42 -8.96 4.98
N ASN A 66 11.26 -9.95 5.30
CA ASN A 66 12.44 -10.26 4.49
C ASN A 66 12.04 -11.14 3.31
N CYS A 67 12.08 -10.61 2.11
CA CYS A 67 11.88 -11.37 0.87
C CYS A 67 13.17 -12.02 0.35
N GLY A 68 14.13 -12.28 1.22
CA GLY A 68 15.36 -12.95 0.86
C GLY A 68 16.17 -12.17 -0.17
N LYS A 69 16.38 -12.78 -1.34
CA LYS A 69 17.23 -12.22 -2.41
C LYS A 69 16.54 -11.19 -3.32
N VAL A 70 15.29 -10.80 -3.03
CA VAL A 70 14.58 -9.85 -3.89
C VAL A 70 15.15 -8.45 -3.70
N GLU A 71 15.74 -7.90 -4.73
CA GLU A 71 16.39 -6.59 -4.71
C GLU A 71 15.84 -5.64 -5.76
N GLY A 72 16.13 -4.35 -5.58
CA GLY A 72 15.84 -3.31 -6.55
C GLY A 72 14.37 -3.22 -6.94
N LEU A 73 14.09 -3.08 -8.21
CA LEU A 73 12.74 -2.89 -8.75
C LEU A 73 11.80 -4.08 -8.49
N TYR A 74 12.33 -5.28 -8.29
CA TYR A 74 11.50 -6.45 -7.97
C TYR A 74 10.86 -6.34 -6.60
N ARG A 75 11.50 -5.66 -5.62
CA ARG A 75 10.88 -5.37 -4.32
C ARG A 75 9.55 -4.64 -4.48
N GLY A 76 9.51 -3.58 -5.30
CA GLY A 76 8.27 -2.85 -5.56
C GLY A 76 7.18 -3.72 -6.19
N SER A 77 7.54 -4.66 -7.05
CA SER A 77 6.57 -5.58 -7.66
C SER A 77 5.99 -6.57 -6.65
N VAL A 78 6.82 -7.08 -5.74
CA VAL A 78 6.41 -8.02 -4.69
C VAL A 78 5.60 -7.31 -3.60
N PHE A 79 6.00 -6.10 -3.23
CA PHE A 79 5.35 -5.31 -2.18
C PHE A 79 4.35 -4.29 -2.73
N GLN A 80 3.66 -4.63 -3.80
CA GLN A 80 2.55 -3.81 -4.26
C GLN A 80 1.60 -3.52 -3.10
N CYS A 81 1.19 -2.27 -2.98
CA CYS A 81 0.43 -1.82 -1.82
C CYS A 81 -0.55 -0.71 -2.19
N ASP A 82 -1.51 -0.47 -1.32
CA ASP A 82 -2.31 0.74 -1.31
C ASP A 82 -1.84 1.64 -0.16
N ILE A 83 -2.03 2.95 -0.30
CA ILE A 83 -1.71 3.94 0.74
C ILE A 83 -2.84 4.95 0.83
N LYS A 84 -3.28 5.25 2.05
CA LYS A 84 -4.30 6.27 2.30
C LYS A 84 -4.02 7.00 3.60
N SER A 85 -4.20 8.33 3.58
CA SER A 85 -4.16 9.20 4.77
C SER A 85 -5.56 9.42 5.32
N ASN A 86 -5.66 9.69 6.63
CA ASN A 86 -6.85 10.25 7.24
C ASN A 86 -7.09 11.70 6.75
N LYS A 87 -8.22 12.30 7.06
CA LYS A 87 -8.55 13.66 6.62
C LYS A 87 -7.70 14.74 7.30
N LYS A 88 -7.21 14.46 8.51
CA LYS A 88 -6.31 15.36 9.24
C LYS A 88 -4.90 15.37 8.68
N HIS A 89 -4.59 14.43 7.77
CA HIS A 89 -3.28 14.26 7.16
C HIS A 89 -2.11 14.08 8.15
N ASP A 90 -2.42 13.69 9.40
CA ASP A 90 -1.44 13.40 10.44
C ASP A 90 -1.14 11.89 10.58
N MET A 91 -1.92 11.06 9.90
CA MET A 91 -1.72 9.60 9.85
C MET A 91 -1.99 9.05 8.47
N PHE A 92 -1.31 7.97 8.13
CA PHE A 92 -1.61 7.19 6.93
C PHE A 92 -1.40 5.70 7.16
N ALA A 93 -2.08 4.89 6.37
CA ALA A 93 -1.96 3.44 6.38
C ALA A 93 -1.46 2.92 5.03
N ILE A 94 -0.72 1.83 5.07
CA ILE A 94 -0.28 1.07 3.90
C ILE A 94 -0.77 -0.36 4.05
N SER A 95 -1.43 -0.90 3.03
CA SER A 95 -1.77 -2.33 2.95
C SER A 95 -0.96 -3.00 1.85
N THR A 96 -0.32 -4.13 2.14
CA THR A 96 0.40 -4.92 1.15
C THR A 96 -0.57 -5.88 0.47
N TYR A 97 -0.59 -5.88 -0.87
CA TYR A 97 -1.41 -6.80 -1.65
C TYR A 97 -0.91 -8.24 -1.50
N VAL A 98 -1.81 -9.19 -1.76
CA VAL A 98 -1.59 -10.64 -1.65
C VAL A 98 -1.03 -11.07 -0.30
N SER A 99 -1.43 -10.35 0.74
CA SER A 99 -1.08 -10.61 2.14
C SER A 99 -2.14 -10.06 3.09
N ASP A 100 -1.98 -10.34 4.38
CA ASP A 100 -2.80 -9.76 5.45
C ASP A 100 -2.03 -8.68 6.24
N VAL A 101 -0.98 -8.12 5.62
CA VAL A 101 -0.13 -7.11 6.26
C VAL A 101 -0.59 -5.70 5.94
N PHE A 102 -0.78 -4.91 6.98
CA PHE A 102 -0.88 -3.46 6.89
C PHE A 102 -0.04 -2.77 7.97
N GLU A 103 0.33 -1.56 7.70
CA GLU A 103 1.15 -0.71 8.56
C GLU A 103 0.46 0.63 8.77
N ILE A 104 0.65 1.23 9.94
CA ILE A 104 0.15 2.57 10.26
C ILE A 104 1.33 3.46 10.62
N PHE A 105 1.30 4.66 10.10
CA PHE A 105 2.32 5.68 10.29
C PHE A 105 1.67 6.95 10.82
N GLN A 106 2.37 7.60 11.74
CA GLN A 106 2.05 8.92 12.25
C GLN A 106 3.04 9.93 11.68
N VAL A 107 2.53 11.11 11.35
CA VAL A 107 3.32 12.25 10.88
C VAL A 107 3.37 13.26 12.01
N SER A 108 4.56 13.75 12.31
CA SER A 108 4.82 14.75 13.34
C SER A 108 5.94 15.69 12.90
N ASP A 109 6.22 16.73 13.65
CA ASP A 109 7.25 17.71 13.31
C ASP A 109 8.66 17.13 13.21
N ASP A 110 8.93 16.03 13.90
CA ASP A 110 10.20 15.30 13.88
C ASP A 110 10.27 14.18 12.83
N GLY A 111 9.20 13.99 12.03
CA GLY A 111 9.20 13.09 10.89
C GLY A 111 8.04 12.10 10.84
N ILE A 112 8.27 11.00 10.14
CA ILE A 112 7.30 9.92 9.93
C ILE A 112 7.65 8.74 10.83
N HIS A 113 6.71 8.32 11.66
CA HIS A 113 6.89 7.24 12.63
C HIS A 113 5.97 6.07 12.32
N ARG A 114 6.52 4.87 12.13
CA ARG A 114 5.74 3.65 12.02
C ARG A 114 5.28 3.21 13.42
N ILE A 115 3.99 3.39 13.71
CA ILE A 115 3.42 3.11 15.03
C ILE A 115 2.78 1.74 15.14
N PHE A 116 2.50 1.09 13.99
CA PHE A 116 1.88 -0.22 13.97
C PHE A 116 2.28 -1.02 12.73
N VAL A 117 2.50 -2.31 12.93
CA VAL A 117 2.55 -3.34 11.88
C VAL A 117 1.61 -4.45 12.30
N SER A 118 0.66 -4.84 11.45
CA SER A 118 -0.24 -5.95 11.75
C SER A 118 0.56 -7.24 11.96
N PRO A 119 0.18 -8.09 12.93
CA PRO A 119 0.74 -9.42 13.03
C PRO A 119 0.33 -10.20 11.78
N PHE A 120 1.25 -10.32 10.84
CA PHE A 120 0.99 -11.02 9.59
C PHE A 120 1.09 -12.52 9.76
N ARG A 121 0.18 -13.24 9.10
CA ARG A 121 0.15 -14.69 9.05
C ARG A 121 0.47 -15.21 7.65
N ASN A 122 0.27 -14.36 6.65
CA ASN A 122 0.40 -14.71 5.25
C ASN A 122 1.29 -13.69 4.53
N GLU A 123 2.57 -14.01 4.45
CA GLU A 123 3.53 -13.25 3.65
C GLU A 123 3.32 -13.54 2.16
N PRO A 124 3.60 -12.57 1.26
CA PRO A 124 3.65 -12.84 -0.17
C PRO A 124 4.65 -13.97 -0.47
N LYS A 125 4.21 -14.99 -1.20
CA LYS A 125 5.10 -16.02 -1.71
C LYS A 125 5.72 -15.56 -3.02
N ILE A 126 6.99 -15.93 -3.22
CA ILE A 126 7.79 -15.47 -4.34
C ILE A 126 8.38 -16.69 -5.03
N TRP A 127 8.32 -16.70 -6.35
CA TRP A 127 9.11 -17.63 -7.15
C TRP A 127 10.26 -16.90 -7.85
N GLU A 128 11.35 -17.64 -8.05
CA GLU A 128 12.50 -17.18 -8.82
C GLU A 128 12.69 -18.08 -10.04
N LYS A 129 12.92 -17.47 -11.20
CA LYS A 129 13.29 -18.17 -12.42
C LYS A 129 14.27 -17.35 -13.24
N GLY A 130 15.51 -17.85 -13.37
CA GLY A 130 16.53 -17.20 -14.19
C GLY A 130 16.87 -15.78 -13.71
N GLY A 131 16.96 -15.56 -12.40
CA GLY A 131 17.25 -14.26 -11.80
C GLY A 131 16.10 -13.26 -11.84
N ARG A 132 14.90 -13.71 -12.24
CA ARG A 132 13.66 -12.90 -12.18
C ARG A 132 12.81 -13.35 -11.02
N PHE A 133 12.22 -12.39 -10.33
CA PHE A 133 11.35 -12.61 -9.19
C PHE A 133 9.93 -12.17 -9.53
N ALA A 134 8.95 -12.95 -9.12
CA ALA A 134 7.53 -12.58 -9.21
C ALA A 134 6.75 -13.16 -8.05
N ILE A 135 5.55 -12.62 -7.82
CA ILE A 135 4.61 -13.14 -6.84
C ILE A 135 4.07 -14.50 -7.33
N ASP A 136 4.05 -15.46 -6.42
CA ASP A 136 3.37 -16.75 -6.60
C ASP A 136 1.90 -16.60 -6.22
N TYR A 137 1.11 -16.10 -7.16
CA TYR A 137 -0.31 -15.81 -6.95
C TYR A 137 -1.14 -17.02 -6.55
N ASP A 138 -0.74 -18.23 -6.95
CA ASP A 138 -1.45 -19.47 -6.62
C ASP A 138 -1.28 -19.84 -5.14
N ASN A 139 -0.14 -19.46 -4.56
CA ASN A 139 0.21 -19.75 -3.18
C ASN A 139 0.10 -18.54 -2.24
N CYS A 140 -0.35 -17.39 -2.75
CA CYS A 140 -0.67 -16.21 -1.94
C CYS A 140 -2.17 -16.10 -1.71
N ILE A 141 -2.57 -15.61 -0.55
CA ILE A 141 -3.96 -15.19 -0.32
C ILE A 141 -4.24 -13.86 -1.03
N ALA A 142 -5.50 -13.60 -1.37
CA ALA A 142 -5.90 -12.27 -1.84
C ALA A 142 -5.75 -11.21 -0.73
N GLY A 143 -6.04 -11.60 0.51
CA GLY A 143 -5.73 -10.81 1.71
C GLY A 143 -6.54 -9.51 1.80
N LEU A 144 -5.84 -8.43 2.17
CA LEU A 144 -6.38 -7.08 2.26
C LEU A 144 -6.36 -6.42 0.87
N MET A 145 -7.52 -6.40 0.19
CA MET A 145 -7.57 -6.04 -1.23
C MET A 145 -7.81 -4.56 -1.49
N LYS A 146 -8.83 -3.98 -0.88
CA LYS A 146 -9.20 -2.57 -1.05
C LYS A 146 -9.27 -1.90 0.30
N MET A 147 -8.69 -0.72 0.40
CA MET A 147 -8.67 0.09 1.61
C MET A 147 -9.56 1.33 1.45
N ALA A 148 -10.35 1.61 2.47
CA ALA A 148 -11.03 2.89 2.67
C ALA A 148 -10.77 3.37 4.09
N VAL A 149 -10.63 4.67 4.28
CA VAL A 149 -10.30 5.27 5.58
C VAL A 149 -11.24 6.41 5.92
N SER A 150 -11.47 6.61 7.20
CA SER A 150 -12.02 7.83 7.81
C SER A 150 -11.08 8.34 8.89
N ASP A 151 -11.46 9.38 9.62
CA ASP A 151 -10.67 9.87 10.74
C ASP A 151 -10.52 8.86 11.88
N ASP A 152 -11.47 7.93 12.01
CA ASP A 152 -11.50 6.95 13.09
C ASP A 152 -11.14 5.54 12.66
N LEU A 153 -11.31 5.19 11.37
CA LEU A 153 -11.27 3.82 10.91
C LEU A 153 -10.41 3.63 9.66
N ILE A 154 -9.76 2.48 9.62
CA ILE A 154 -9.13 1.89 8.44
C ILE A 154 -9.88 0.60 8.14
N CYS A 155 -10.54 0.54 6.99
CA CYS A 155 -11.35 -0.61 6.60
C CYS A 155 -10.80 -1.26 5.33
N PHE A 156 -10.85 -2.59 5.26
CA PHE A 156 -10.37 -3.38 4.13
C PHE A 156 -11.43 -4.37 3.67
N THR A 157 -11.61 -4.56 2.38
CA THR A 157 -12.17 -5.82 1.89
C THR A 157 -11.15 -6.92 2.11
N TYR A 158 -11.59 -8.09 2.59
CA TYR A 158 -10.71 -9.20 2.94
C TYR A 158 -11.15 -10.50 2.29
N SER A 159 -10.20 -11.27 1.78
CA SER A 159 -10.44 -12.63 1.30
C SER A 159 -9.30 -13.57 1.72
N SER A 160 -9.67 -14.71 2.29
CA SER A 160 -8.75 -15.80 2.60
C SER A 160 -8.50 -16.76 1.43
N LEU A 161 -9.19 -16.58 0.32
CA LEU A 161 -8.95 -17.35 -0.92
C LEU A 161 -7.55 -17.07 -1.45
N SER A 162 -6.98 -17.99 -2.23
CA SER A 162 -5.79 -17.66 -3.01
C SER A 162 -6.09 -16.50 -3.96
N TYR A 163 -5.05 -15.78 -4.35
CA TYR A 163 -5.25 -14.66 -5.28
C TYR A 163 -5.85 -15.12 -6.62
N THR A 164 -5.42 -16.27 -7.13
CA THR A 164 -5.95 -16.86 -8.36
C THR A 164 -7.44 -17.19 -8.25
N GLU A 165 -7.87 -17.78 -7.11
CA GLU A 165 -9.30 -18.05 -6.87
C GLU A 165 -10.12 -16.76 -6.71
N ALA A 166 -9.56 -15.72 -6.05
CA ALA A 166 -10.21 -14.43 -5.93
C ALA A 166 -10.30 -13.71 -7.28
N ALA A 167 -9.26 -13.80 -8.11
CA ALA A 167 -9.23 -13.24 -9.46
C ALA A 167 -10.29 -13.87 -10.37
N ALA A 168 -10.52 -15.18 -10.24
CA ALA A 168 -11.61 -15.88 -10.95
C ALA A 168 -13.02 -15.41 -10.51
N LYS A 169 -13.13 -14.66 -9.43
CA LYS A 169 -14.36 -14.06 -8.89
C LYS A 169 -14.33 -12.53 -8.94
N ASP A 170 -13.64 -11.95 -9.93
CA ASP A 170 -13.52 -10.50 -10.14
C ASP A 170 -12.91 -9.74 -8.95
N ILE A 171 -12.10 -10.41 -8.13
CA ILE A 171 -11.47 -9.84 -6.93
C ILE A 171 -12.52 -9.18 -6.02
N THR A 172 -13.57 -9.92 -5.70
CA THR A 172 -14.65 -9.47 -4.83
C THR A 172 -14.60 -10.14 -3.47
N SER A 173 -15.15 -9.50 -2.46
CA SER A 173 -15.28 -10.06 -1.12
C SER A 173 -16.62 -9.75 -0.50
N LYS A 174 -17.07 -10.65 0.40
CA LYS A 174 -18.19 -10.42 1.32
C LYS A 174 -17.75 -9.92 2.69
N GLU A 175 -16.46 -9.84 2.95
CA GLU A 175 -15.93 -9.45 4.25
C GLU A 175 -15.28 -8.07 4.20
N ILE A 176 -15.63 -7.24 5.19
CA ILE A 176 -14.92 -5.99 5.49
C ILE A 176 -14.38 -6.08 6.91
N LEU A 177 -13.08 -5.86 7.06
CA LEU A 177 -12.40 -5.76 8.34
C LEU A 177 -12.10 -4.30 8.63
N CYS A 178 -12.50 -3.80 9.80
CA CYS A 178 -12.23 -2.43 10.22
C CYS A 178 -11.37 -2.41 11.47
N PHE A 179 -10.38 -1.51 11.45
CA PHE A 179 -9.42 -1.25 12.52
C PHE A 179 -9.46 0.23 12.87
N ASN A 180 -9.08 0.57 14.09
CA ASN A 180 -8.79 1.97 14.45
C ASN A 180 -7.34 2.31 14.06
N TRP A 181 -6.97 3.58 14.20
CA TRP A 181 -5.63 4.07 13.90
C TRP A 181 -4.54 3.63 14.91
N LYS A 182 -4.91 2.83 15.92
CA LYS A 182 -3.96 2.09 16.79
C LYS A 182 -3.69 0.67 16.28
N GLY A 183 -4.36 0.25 15.20
CA GLY A 183 -4.25 -1.10 14.66
C GLY A 183 -5.15 -2.13 15.36
N GLU A 184 -6.01 -1.72 16.28
CA GLU A 184 -6.93 -2.60 16.97
C GLU A 184 -8.13 -2.91 16.06
N LYS A 185 -8.49 -4.19 15.95
CA LYS A 185 -9.67 -4.60 15.19
C LYS A 185 -10.94 -4.16 15.91
N VAL A 186 -11.70 -3.27 15.28
CA VAL A 186 -12.94 -2.73 15.83
C VAL A 186 -14.15 -3.52 15.38
N LYS A 187 -14.22 -3.88 14.09
CA LYS A 187 -15.40 -4.48 13.52
C LYS A 187 -15.10 -5.40 12.34
N LYS A 188 -15.97 -6.37 12.13
CA LYS A 188 -16.06 -7.18 10.92
C LYS A 188 -17.48 -7.13 10.40
N TYR A 189 -17.63 -6.80 9.11
CA TYR A 189 -18.92 -6.92 8.42
C TYR A 189 -18.89 -8.13 7.49
N ILE A 190 -20.03 -8.84 7.44
CA ILE A 190 -20.31 -9.87 6.46
C ILE A 190 -21.47 -9.36 5.60
N LEU A 191 -21.19 -9.18 4.32
CA LEU A 191 -22.17 -8.64 3.38
C LEU A 191 -23.00 -9.76 2.74
N PRO A 192 -24.26 -9.49 2.38
CA PRO A 192 -25.12 -10.46 1.71
C PRO A 192 -24.65 -10.80 0.28
N PHE A 193 -23.95 -9.88 -0.36
CA PHE A 193 -23.37 -10.02 -1.69
C PHE A 193 -21.90 -9.57 -1.73
N PRO A 194 -21.08 -10.09 -2.66
CA PRO A 194 -19.70 -9.68 -2.80
C PRO A 194 -19.60 -8.27 -3.40
N ILE A 195 -18.60 -7.52 -2.95
CA ILE A 195 -18.27 -6.17 -3.45
C ILE A 195 -16.83 -6.12 -3.92
N SER A 196 -16.56 -5.31 -4.93
CA SER A 196 -15.20 -5.04 -5.42
C SER A 196 -14.61 -3.75 -4.88
N ASN A 197 -15.45 -2.83 -4.40
CA ASN A 197 -15.02 -1.53 -3.87
C ASN A 197 -16.03 -0.99 -2.88
N PHE A 198 -15.62 -0.07 -2.02
CA PHE A 198 -16.45 0.58 -1.03
C PHE A 198 -15.83 1.91 -0.58
N CYS A 199 -16.59 2.72 0.10
CA CYS A 199 -16.13 3.90 0.85
C CYS A 199 -16.63 3.82 2.29
N VAL A 200 -15.98 4.56 3.17
CA VAL A 200 -16.41 4.77 4.55
C VAL A 200 -16.92 6.19 4.64
N ASP A 201 -18.16 6.34 5.11
CA ASP A 201 -18.77 7.63 5.43
C ASP A 201 -18.51 7.97 6.90
N GLU A 202 -18.56 9.25 7.22
CA GLU A 202 -18.36 9.77 8.59
C GLU A 202 -19.59 9.68 9.45
#